data_7db31d9200b8185e78e36a133284fa80
#
_entry.id   7db31d9200b8185e78e36a133284fa80
#
_cell.length_a   1.000
_cell.length_b   1.000
_cell.length_c   1.000
_cell.angle_alpha   90.00
_cell.angle_beta   90.00
_cell.angle_gamma   90.00
#
_symmetry.space_group_name_H-M   'P 1'
#
loop_
_entity.id
_entity.type
_entity.pdbx_description
1 polymer ?
#
loop_
_entity_poly.entity_id
_entity_poly.type
_entity_poly.pdbx_seq_one_letter_code
_entity_poly.pdbx_strand_id
1 'polypeptide(L)'
;MTDDVVADFTTDVVPDTGAYDEPVRGRVLMNREQVVIVTADDRTAFAIDDVFDLAYGSAPQDMRRFFEDTVTIAYEKPGEKRVALVEGADDVVERFTNLLFKGILNDTPVTVKHPARVGGRVTDAGFRRASLFLSQTAVRFSGDDPLTIDVSTVSHFERVQREVGDDSRSMLSVRHAPNREVVTTEIGLASQKKMNVLGRFLRTEYTQLREELEDVSLSDDEIEVLVGFYSGATEGSLAGMLGVDASRVTYLLDTLVEKGLLEESNGGMGLTSIGTLAVGEHLEDVNL
;
A
#
# COMPACT_ATOMS: atom_id res chain seq x y z
N MET A 1 -4.09 -14.36 30.16
CA MET A 1 -4.69 -13.66 29.02
C MET A 1 -3.88 -14.09 27.82
N THR A 2 -4.47 -14.90 26.97
CA THR A 2 -3.85 -15.29 25.68
C THR A 2 -3.97 -14.07 24.79
N ASP A 3 -2.90 -13.29 24.68
CA ASP A 3 -2.77 -12.27 23.64
C ASP A 3 -2.94 -12.98 22.30
N ASP A 4 -3.94 -12.56 21.49
CA ASP A 4 -4.20 -13.12 20.19
C ASP A 4 -2.96 -12.92 19.29
N VAL A 5 -2.18 -13.99 19.13
CA VAL A 5 -1.03 -14.00 18.20
C VAL A 5 -1.58 -13.92 16.79
N VAL A 6 -1.19 -12.88 16.05
CA VAL A 6 -1.62 -12.63 14.67
C VAL A 6 -0.60 -13.10 13.63
N ALA A 7 0.68 -13.22 14.02
CA ALA A 7 1.72 -13.86 13.22
C ALA A 7 2.62 -14.73 14.09
N ASP A 8 2.99 -15.91 13.59
CA ASP A 8 3.86 -16.89 14.25
C ASP A 8 4.54 -17.75 13.17
N PHE A 9 5.83 -17.53 12.96
CA PHE A 9 6.61 -18.25 11.96
C PHE A 9 8.11 -18.28 12.32
N THR A 10 8.87 -19.14 11.65
CA THR A 10 10.31 -19.32 11.86
C THR A 10 11.07 -19.05 10.58
N THR A 11 12.02 -18.13 10.64
CA THR A 11 12.85 -17.71 9.50
C THR A 11 14.23 -17.29 9.96
N ASP A 12 15.11 -16.86 9.05
CA ASP A 12 16.38 -16.25 9.40
C ASP A 12 16.16 -14.78 9.74
N VAL A 13 16.75 -14.34 10.85
CA VAL A 13 16.52 -13.02 11.42
C VAL A 13 17.83 -12.39 11.89
N VAL A 14 17.87 -11.06 11.90
CA VAL A 14 18.81 -10.27 12.68
C VAL A 14 17.97 -9.47 13.68
N PRO A 15 17.88 -9.92 14.95
CA PRO A 15 17.03 -9.28 15.95
C PRO A 15 17.44 -7.84 16.27
N ASP A 16 18.71 -7.53 16.09
CA ASP A 16 19.30 -6.20 16.27
C ASP A 16 20.61 -6.10 15.48
N THR A 17 20.65 -5.25 14.45
CA THR A 17 21.85 -5.07 13.62
C THR A 17 23.07 -4.51 14.37
N GLY A 18 22.87 -3.95 15.57
CA GLY A 18 23.96 -3.52 16.44
C GLY A 18 24.58 -4.64 17.30
N ALA A 19 23.93 -5.81 17.33
CA ALA A 19 24.36 -6.95 18.17
C ALA A 19 24.68 -8.22 17.37
N TYR A 20 24.23 -8.30 16.11
CA TYR A 20 24.42 -9.47 15.25
C TYR A 20 25.05 -9.05 13.91
N ASP A 21 26.16 -9.68 13.55
CA ASP A 21 26.87 -9.48 12.28
C ASP A 21 26.36 -10.40 11.15
N GLU A 22 25.62 -11.46 11.52
CA GLU A 22 25.09 -12.46 10.59
C GLU A 22 23.66 -12.87 11.02
N PRO A 23 22.82 -13.33 10.07
CA PRO A 23 21.52 -13.88 10.39
C PRO A 23 21.59 -15.14 11.26
N VAL A 24 20.59 -15.31 12.10
CA VAL A 24 20.40 -16.50 12.92
C VAL A 24 18.98 -17.02 12.78
N ARG A 25 18.79 -18.32 12.91
CA ARG A 25 17.46 -18.91 12.88
C ARG A 25 16.65 -18.44 14.08
N GLY A 26 15.48 -17.85 13.83
CA GLY A 26 14.61 -17.30 14.87
C GLY A 26 13.13 -17.54 14.61
N ARG A 27 12.34 -17.42 15.66
CA ARG A 27 10.87 -17.43 15.60
C ARG A 27 10.37 -16.01 15.80
N VAL A 28 9.55 -15.55 14.86
CA VAL A 28 8.89 -14.24 14.90
C VAL A 28 7.46 -14.42 15.37
N LEU A 29 7.09 -13.70 16.41
CA LEU A 29 5.77 -13.67 16.99
C LEU A 29 5.26 -12.22 16.97
N MET A 30 4.02 -12.02 16.58
CA MET A 30 3.39 -10.72 16.63
C MET A 30 2.00 -10.83 17.24
N ASN A 31 1.66 -9.92 18.10
CA ASN A 31 0.29 -9.64 18.54
C ASN A 31 -0.06 -8.19 18.23
N ARG A 32 -1.16 -7.67 18.76
CA ARG A 32 -1.62 -6.29 18.52
C ARG A 32 -0.77 -5.21 19.17
N GLU A 33 0.11 -5.58 20.11
CA GLU A 33 0.87 -4.63 20.94
C GLU A 33 2.37 -4.68 20.64
N GLN A 34 2.91 -5.86 20.28
CA GLN A 34 4.36 -6.06 20.18
C GLN A 34 4.74 -7.10 19.13
N VAL A 35 5.98 -6.98 18.66
CA VAL A 35 6.71 -8.01 17.93
C VAL A 35 7.75 -8.62 18.86
N VAL A 36 7.88 -9.94 18.84
CA VAL A 36 8.88 -10.69 19.61
C VAL A 36 9.65 -11.59 18.66
N ILE A 37 10.97 -11.48 18.69
CA ILE A 37 11.90 -12.33 17.94
C ILE A 37 12.65 -13.19 18.96
N VAL A 38 12.55 -14.50 18.83
CA VAL A 38 13.18 -15.49 19.73
C VAL A 38 14.20 -16.28 18.92
N THR A 39 15.43 -16.23 19.35
CA THR A 39 16.54 -17.06 18.83
C THR A 39 16.92 -18.13 19.86
N ALA A 40 17.94 -18.94 19.55
CA ALA A 40 18.43 -19.94 20.52
C ALA A 40 18.98 -19.29 21.80
N ASP A 41 19.58 -18.10 21.67
CA ASP A 41 20.37 -17.46 22.73
C ASP A 41 19.74 -16.17 23.28
N ASP A 42 18.76 -15.59 22.60
CA ASP A 42 18.21 -14.29 22.98
C ASP A 42 16.72 -14.16 22.66
N ARG A 43 16.10 -13.15 23.29
CA ARG A 43 14.71 -12.73 23.05
C ARG A 43 14.65 -11.22 22.95
N THR A 44 14.46 -10.74 21.74
CA THR A 44 14.20 -9.33 21.44
C THR A 44 12.70 -9.07 21.34
N ALA A 45 12.22 -8.02 22.03
CA ALA A 45 10.84 -7.58 21.95
C ALA A 45 10.77 -6.06 21.82
N PHE A 46 9.84 -5.56 21.01
CA PHE A 46 9.55 -4.13 20.86
C PHE A 46 8.06 -3.90 20.60
N ALA A 47 7.56 -2.77 21.08
CA ALA A 47 6.17 -2.40 20.88
C ALA A 47 5.93 -1.96 19.42
N ILE A 48 4.73 -2.21 18.90
CA ILE A 48 4.33 -1.78 17.55
C ILE A 48 4.36 -0.25 17.45
N ASP A 49 3.97 0.46 18.50
CA ASP A 49 3.99 1.93 18.56
C ASP A 49 5.41 2.52 18.59
N ASP A 50 6.42 1.72 18.89
CA ASP A 50 7.83 2.14 18.85
C ASP A 50 8.42 2.05 17.43
N VAL A 51 7.76 1.37 16.51
CA VAL A 51 8.20 1.28 15.11
C VAL A 51 8.03 2.65 14.44
N PHE A 52 9.11 3.14 13.81
CA PHE A 52 9.12 4.43 13.15
C PHE A 52 9.44 4.37 11.64
N ASP A 53 9.94 3.23 11.16
CA ASP A 53 10.13 2.98 9.72
C ASP A 53 10.05 1.48 9.42
N LEU A 54 9.54 1.16 8.24
CA LEU A 54 9.46 -0.17 7.66
C LEU A 54 9.95 -0.14 6.22
N ALA A 55 10.74 -1.12 5.81
CA ALA A 55 11.08 -1.31 4.41
C ALA A 55 10.97 -2.79 4.04
N TYR A 56 10.35 -3.08 2.90
CA TYR A 56 10.27 -4.40 2.29
C TYR A 56 11.24 -4.46 1.10
N GLY A 57 11.85 -5.62 0.85
CA GLY A 57 12.78 -5.85 -0.25
C GLY A 57 14.14 -5.14 -0.11
N SER A 58 14.44 -4.49 1.03
CA SER A 58 15.67 -3.71 1.23
C SER A 58 16.35 -4.05 2.53
N ALA A 59 17.49 -4.74 2.47
CA ALA A 59 18.41 -4.89 3.59
C ALA A 59 19.45 -3.77 3.62
N PRO A 60 19.98 -3.37 4.81
CA PRO A 60 21.16 -2.53 4.93
C PRO A 60 22.33 -3.07 4.11
N GLN A 61 23.21 -2.18 3.61
CA GLN A 61 24.24 -2.51 2.61
C GLN A 61 25.18 -3.66 3.05
N ASP A 62 25.50 -3.72 4.32
CA ASP A 62 26.33 -4.74 4.97
C ASP A 62 25.63 -6.10 5.12
N MET A 63 24.30 -6.10 5.13
CA MET A 63 23.46 -7.31 5.27
C MET A 63 22.92 -7.85 3.94
N ARG A 64 23.00 -7.10 2.84
CA ARG A 64 22.46 -7.52 1.52
C ARG A 64 23.02 -8.83 0.98
N ARG A 65 24.21 -9.22 1.41
CA ARG A 65 24.84 -10.49 1.00
C ARG A 65 24.17 -11.74 1.58
N PHE A 66 23.34 -11.55 2.61
CA PHE A 66 22.70 -12.66 3.35
C PHE A 66 21.21 -12.82 3.03
N PHE A 67 20.58 -11.79 2.47
CA PHE A 67 19.14 -11.72 2.30
C PHE A 67 18.77 -11.36 0.86
N GLU A 68 17.83 -12.08 0.28
CA GLU A 68 17.23 -11.74 -1.02
C GLU A 68 16.02 -10.82 -0.78
N ASP A 69 15.06 -11.25 0.02
CA ASP A 69 13.91 -10.47 0.44
C ASP A 69 13.86 -10.30 1.96
N THR A 70 13.59 -9.09 2.39
CA THR A 70 13.72 -8.75 3.81
C THR A 70 12.69 -7.72 4.23
N VAL A 71 12.15 -7.89 5.43
CA VAL A 71 11.51 -6.78 6.15
C VAL A 71 12.51 -6.16 7.10
N THR A 72 12.84 -4.91 6.85
CA THR A 72 13.63 -4.08 7.75
C THR A 72 12.68 -3.30 8.66
N ILE A 73 12.80 -3.51 9.98
CA ILE A 73 11.95 -2.88 10.99
C ILE A 73 12.82 -1.96 11.83
N ALA A 74 12.63 -0.64 11.69
CA ALA A 74 13.30 0.33 12.54
C ALA A 74 12.40 0.73 13.70
N TYR A 75 12.89 0.56 14.92
CA TYR A 75 12.14 0.82 16.16
C TYR A 75 12.99 1.57 17.19
N GLU A 76 12.32 2.23 18.13
CA GLU A 76 12.98 2.92 19.22
C GLU A 76 12.88 2.12 20.53
N LYS A 77 14.02 2.00 21.23
CA LYS A 77 14.06 1.70 22.68
C LYS A 77 14.53 2.95 23.41
N PRO A 78 14.28 3.09 24.73
CA PRO A 78 14.66 4.28 25.48
C PRO A 78 16.12 4.69 25.21
N GLY A 79 16.28 5.83 24.47
CA GLY A 79 17.59 6.40 24.12
C GLY A 79 18.31 5.82 22.89
N GLU A 80 17.77 4.80 22.21
CA GLU A 80 18.45 4.14 21.12
C GLU A 80 17.49 3.80 19.97
N LYS A 81 17.97 4.02 18.73
CA LYS A 81 17.33 3.51 17.50
C LYS A 81 17.93 2.16 17.15
N ARG A 82 17.08 1.20 16.88
CA ARG A 82 17.45 -0.16 16.57
C ARG A 82 16.80 -0.63 15.28
N VAL A 83 17.42 -1.63 14.65
CA VAL A 83 16.91 -2.22 13.40
C VAL A 83 16.91 -3.73 13.56
N ALA A 84 15.77 -4.34 13.32
CA ALA A 84 15.61 -5.77 13.14
C ALA A 84 15.41 -6.09 11.67
N LEU A 85 15.95 -7.23 11.23
CA LEU A 85 15.74 -7.79 9.90
C LEU A 85 15.03 -9.13 10.02
N VAL A 86 14.03 -9.33 9.18
CA VAL A 86 13.30 -10.58 9.09
C VAL A 86 13.36 -11.03 7.64
N GLU A 87 14.00 -12.17 7.37
CA GLU A 87 14.07 -12.72 6.02
C GLU A 87 12.70 -13.13 5.55
N GLY A 88 12.42 -12.82 4.30
CA GLY A 88 11.24 -13.19 3.63
C GLY A 88 11.49 -14.08 2.45
N ALA A 89 11.29 -15.36 2.61
CA ALA A 89 10.88 -16.14 1.46
C ALA A 89 9.37 -16.25 1.51
N ASP A 90 8.73 -15.96 0.37
CA ASP A 90 7.33 -16.24 0.12
C ASP A 90 6.29 -15.34 0.82
N ASP A 91 5.03 -15.64 0.58
CA ASP A 91 3.80 -15.04 1.11
C ASP A 91 3.79 -14.74 2.62
N VAL A 92 4.65 -15.41 3.41
CA VAL A 92 4.66 -15.28 4.88
C VAL A 92 5.14 -13.91 5.31
N VAL A 93 6.19 -13.40 4.66
CA VAL A 93 6.78 -12.10 5.02
C VAL A 93 5.99 -10.95 4.45
N GLU A 94 5.42 -11.11 3.27
CA GLU A 94 4.46 -10.14 2.73
C GLU A 94 3.26 -9.99 3.68
N ARG A 95 2.65 -11.11 4.10
CA ARG A 95 1.56 -11.11 5.10
C ARG A 95 1.99 -10.48 6.42
N PHE A 96 3.18 -10.78 6.90
CA PHE A 96 3.71 -10.19 8.13
C PHE A 96 3.91 -8.68 7.98
N THR A 97 4.45 -8.21 6.86
CA THR A 97 4.61 -6.79 6.55
C THR A 97 3.26 -6.07 6.53
N ASN A 98 2.27 -6.66 5.88
CA ASN A 98 0.91 -6.13 5.85
C ASN A 98 0.26 -6.08 7.23
N LEU A 99 0.50 -7.08 8.08
CA LEU A 99 0.05 -7.08 9.48
C LEU A 99 0.75 -6.00 10.30
N LEU A 100 2.04 -5.77 10.09
CA LEU A 100 2.78 -4.67 10.74
C LEU A 100 2.23 -3.31 10.33
N PHE A 101 2.05 -3.03 9.03
CA PHE A 101 1.44 -1.79 8.57
C PHE A 101 0.06 -1.57 9.20
N LYS A 102 -0.79 -2.60 9.21
CA LYS A 102 -2.11 -2.55 9.83
C LYS A 102 -2.04 -2.35 11.35
N GLY A 103 -1.12 -3.04 12.03
CA GLY A 103 -0.92 -2.89 13.47
C GLY A 103 -0.52 -1.47 13.87
N ILE A 104 0.35 -0.82 13.07
CA ILE A 104 0.84 0.54 13.34
C ILE A 104 -0.21 1.61 12.99
N LEU A 105 -0.95 1.42 11.89
CA LEU A 105 -1.74 2.48 11.27
C LEU A 105 -3.25 2.38 11.49
N ASN A 106 -3.81 1.17 11.67
CA ASN A 106 -5.25 1.03 11.81
C ASN A 106 -5.76 1.74 13.07
N ASP A 107 -6.98 2.28 12.94
CA ASP A 107 -7.65 3.09 13.97
C ASP A 107 -6.87 4.33 14.43
N THR A 108 -5.92 4.79 13.60
CA THR A 108 -5.17 6.00 13.91
C THR A 108 -6.03 7.23 13.62
N PRO A 109 -6.25 8.13 14.62
CA PRO A 109 -6.92 9.40 14.40
C PRO A 109 -6.14 10.28 13.42
N VAL A 110 -6.82 10.77 12.40
CA VAL A 110 -6.24 11.63 11.36
C VAL A 110 -7.10 12.86 11.11
N THR A 111 -6.47 13.87 10.53
CA THR A 111 -7.16 15.04 9.96
C THR A 111 -7.08 14.94 8.45
N VAL A 112 -8.21 14.97 7.76
CA VAL A 112 -8.29 14.80 6.30
C VAL A 112 -8.97 16.02 5.67
N LYS A 113 -8.40 16.50 4.56
CA LYS A 113 -9.04 17.44 3.65
C LYS A 113 -9.22 16.79 2.29
N HIS A 114 -10.47 16.55 1.89
CA HIS A 114 -10.79 15.91 0.62
C HIS A 114 -12.09 16.50 0.00
N PRO A 115 -12.07 16.82 -1.28
CA PRO A 115 -10.88 17.04 -2.09
C PRO A 115 -10.19 18.35 -1.70
N ALA A 116 -8.90 18.34 -1.46
CA ALA A 116 -8.14 19.57 -1.21
C ALA A 116 -7.92 20.37 -2.51
N ARG A 117 -7.79 19.63 -3.63
CA ARG A 117 -7.73 20.17 -5.00
C ARG A 117 -8.46 19.25 -5.95
N VAL A 118 -9.03 19.85 -7.03
CA VAL A 118 -9.65 19.16 -8.16
C VAL A 118 -9.07 19.76 -9.44
N GLY A 119 -8.47 18.94 -10.31
CA GLY A 119 -7.81 19.43 -11.53
C GLY A 119 -6.75 20.51 -11.24
N GLY A 120 -6.05 20.42 -10.10
CA GLY A 120 -5.05 21.39 -9.64
C GLY A 120 -5.61 22.64 -8.94
N ARG A 121 -6.92 22.91 -9.00
CA ARG A 121 -7.56 24.04 -8.34
C ARG A 121 -7.90 23.73 -6.89
N VAL A 122 -7.55 24.65 -5.99
CA VAL A 122 -7.89 24.54 -4.55
C VAL A 122 -9.41 24.60 -4.38
N THR A 123 -9.94 23.77 -3.50
CA THR A 123 -11.36 23.73 -3.14
C THR A 123 -11.63 24.42 -1.81
N ASP A 124 -12.92 24.69 -1.52
CA ASP A 124 -13.38 25.21 -0.24
C ASP A 124 -13.59 24.11 0.82
N ALA A 125 -13.21 22.84 0.54
CA ALA A 125 -13.32 21.75 1.50
C ALA A 125 -12.55 22.08 2.78
N GLY A 126 -13.14 21.81 3.93
CA GLY A 126 -12.52 21.96 5.25
C GLY A 126 -11.74 20.70 5.67
N PHE A 127 -10.90 20.88 6.69
CA PHE A 127 -10.30 19.74 7.37
C PHE A 127 -11.33 19.06 8.30
N ARG A 128 -11.39 17.74 8.27
CA ARG A 128 -12.26 16.92 9.12
C ARG A 128 -11.48 15.84 9.85
N ARG A 129 -12.02 15.34 10.94
CA ARG A 129 -11.46 14.20 11.68
C ARG A 129 -11.96 12.90 11.07
N ALA A 130 -11.08 11.91 11.04
CA ALA A 130 -11.39 10.55 10.61
C ALA A 130 -10.50 9.55 11.35
N SER A 131 -10.79 8.26 11.27
CA SER A 131 -9.87 7.18 11.64
C SER A 131 -9.36 6.50 10.36
N LEU A 132 -8.05 6.25 10.32
CA LEU A 132 -7.36 5.62 9.20
C LEU A 132 -7.36 4.10 9.38
N PHE A 133 -7.66 3.39 8.30
CA PHE A 133 -7.55 1.94 8.20
C PHE A 133 -6.90 1.56 6.88
N LEU A 134 -6.08 0.51 6.90
CA LEU A 134 -5.49 -0.07 5.70
C LEU A 134 -6.29 -1.29 5.25
N SER A 135 -6.56 -1.38 3.97
CA SER A 135 -6.89 -2.63 3.29
C SER A 135 -5.66 -3.14 2.52
N GLN A 136 -5.82 -4.12 1.65
CA GLN A 136 -4.68 -4.71 0.94
C GLN A 136 -4.01 -3.68 0.02
N THR A 137 -4.79 -2.98 -0.79
CA THR A 137 -4.28 -2.02 -1.80
C THR A 137 -4.86 -0.62 -1.62
N ALA A 138 -5.42 -0.28 -0.46
CA ALA A 138 -6.06 1.00 -0.27
C ALA A 138 -5.95 1.55 1.16
N VAL A 139 -5.99 2.88 1.25
CA VAL A 139 -6.12 3.63 2.50
C VAL A 139 -7.57 4.08 2.66
N ARG A 140 -8.20 3.69 3.77
CA ARG A 140 -9.59 4.00 4.10
C ARG A 140 -9.67 4.96 5.27
N PHE A 141 -10.56 5.91 5.18
CA PHE A 141 -10.87 6.88 6.22
C PHE A 141 -12.33 6.71 6.63
N SER A 142 -12.56 6.36 7.88
CA SER A 142 -13.90 6.27 8.47
C SER A 142 -14.27 7.57 9.17
N GLY A 143 -15.57 7.86 9.29
CA GLY A 143 -16.10 9.07 9.91
C GLY A 143 -17.40 9.49 9.22
N ASP A 144 -17.79 10.76 9.42
CA ASP A 144 -19.05 11.29 8.87
C ASP A 144 -19.10 11.30 7.34
N ASP A 145 -17.95 11.39 6.69
CA ASP A 145 -17.79 11.36 5.23
C ASP A 145 -16.65 10.39 4.90
N PRO A 146 -16.97 9.08 4.73
CA PRO A 146 -15.97 8.05 4.50
C PRO A 146 -15.31 8.20 3.14
N LEU A 147 -14.00 7.93 3.08
CA LEU A 147 -13.18 8.03 1.87
C LEU A 147 -12.31 6.78 1.75
N THR A 148 -12.13 6.30 0.52
CA THR A 148 -11.14 5.28 0.19
C THR A 148 -10.23 5.83 -0.91
N ILE A 149 -8.93 5.68 -0.72
CA ILE A 149 -7.90 5.94 -1.74
C ILE A 149 -7.30 4.61 -2.14
N ASP A 150 -7.60 4.15 -3.32
CA ASP A 150 -6.95 2.98 -3.92
C ASP A 150 -5.55 3.39 -4.39
N VAL A 151 -4.53 2.62 -4.00
CA VAL A 151 -3.13 2.94 -4.31
C VAL A 151 -2.87 2.92 -5.82
N SER A 152 -3.57 2.08 -6.58
CA SER A 152 -3.47 2.01 -8.03
C SER A 152 -3.86 3.32 -8.74
N THR A 153 -4.67 4.15 -8.08
CA THR A 153 -5.08 5.46 -8.62
C THR A 153 -4.14 6.60 -8.22
N VAL A 154 -3.13 6.31 -7.37
CA VAL A 154 -2.20 7.33 -6.85
C VAL A 154 -1.12 7.62 -7.89
N SER A 155 -1.07 8.85 -8.38
CA SER A 155 -0.02 9.30 -9.30
C SER A 155 1.15 10.00 -8.59
N HIS A 156 0.92 10.58 -7.41
CA HIS A 156 1.96 11.28 -6.67
C HIS A 156 1.59 11.43 -5.21
N PHE A 157 2.59 11.38 -4.33
CA PHE A 157 2.42 11.79 -2.94
C PHE A 157 3.70 12.47 -2.42
N GLU A 158 3.49 13.50 -1.59
CA GLU A 158 4.57 14.29 -1.03
C GLU A 158 4.21 14.79 0.37
N ARG A 159 5.22 15.14 1.13
CA ARG A 159 5.02 15.80 2.42
C ARG A 159 4.97 17.32 2.23
N VAL A 160 3.92 17.93 2.77
CA VAL A 160 3.68 19.38 2.68
C VAL A 160 3.44 19.97 4.08
N GLN A 161 3.69 21.26 4.23
CA GLN A 161 3.27 22.01 5.41
C GLN A 161 1.95 22.69 5.12
N ARG A 162 1.00 22.62 6.06
CA ARG A 162 -0.30 23.29 5.98
C ARG A 162 -0.65 23.98 7.28
N GLU A 163 -1.29 25.11 7.18
CA GLU A 163 -1.90 25.75 8.32
C GLU A 163 -3.27 25.11 8.60
N VAL A 164 -3.43 24.62 9.83
CA VAL A 164 -4.66 23.99 10.32
C VAL A 164 -5.06 24.72 11.60
N GLY A 165 -5.99 25.66 11.50
CA GLY A 165 -6.23 26.64 12.54
C GLY A 165 -5.01 27.57 12.68
N ASP A 166 -4.51 27.75 13.90
CA ASP A 166 -3.34 28.60 14.21
C ASP A 166 -2.00 27.81 14.16
N ASP A 167 -2.04 26.50 13.84
CA ASP A 167 -0.87 25.64 13.85
C ASP A 167 -0.41 25.27 12.46
N SER A 168 0.91 25.34 12.19
CA SER A 168 1.53 24.75 10.99
C SER A 168 1.81 23.26 11.23
N ARG A 169 1.22 22.40 10.38
CA ARG A 169 1.32 20.95 10.50
C ARG A 169 1.87 20.32 9.24
N SER A 170 2.71 19.30 9.43
CA SER A 170 3.14 18.44 8.34
C SER A 170 1.99 17.51 7.93
N MET A 171 1.70 17.46 6.64
CA MET A 171 0.66 16.63 6.06
C MET A 171 1.19 15.83 4.89
N LEU A 172 0.61 14.68 4.64
CA LEU A 172 0.82 13.90 3.43
C LEU A 172 -0.20 14.36 2.40
N SER A 173 0.27 14.90 1.28
CA SER A 173 -0.54 15.28 0.11
C SER A 173 -0.50 14.12 -0.87
N VAL A 174 -1.64 13.54 -1.17
CA VAL A 174 -1.79 12.39 -2.08
C VAL A 174 -2.63 12.83 -3.27
N ARG A 175 -2.04 12.78 -4.47
CA ARG A 175 -2.75 12.99 -5.74
C ARG A 175 -3.19 11.63 -6.27
N HIS A 176 -4.48 11.50 -6.52
CA HIS A 176 -5.08 10.28 -7.03
C HIS A 176 -6.24 10.60 -7.97
N ALA A 177 -6.66 9.64 -8.79
CA ALA A 177 -7.68 9.84 -9.80
C ALA A 177 -8.87 8.87 -9.62
N PRO A 178 -9.70 9.03 -8.56
CA PRO A 178 -10.93 8.27 -8.46
C PRO A 178 -11.86 8.71 -9.63
N ASN A 179 -12.45 7.74 -10.31
CA ASN A 179 -13.38 8.01 -11.42
C ASN A 179 -12.82 9.00 -12.49
N ARG A 180 -11.51 8.97 -12.77
CA ARG A 180 -10.79 9.79 -13.76
C ARG A 180 -10.65 11.28 -13.44
N GLU A 181 -11.17 11.73 -12.33
CA GLU A 181 -10.96 13.09 -11.90
C GLU A 181 -9.73 13.17 -11.00
N VAL A 182 -8.71 13.94 -11.42
CA VAL A 182 -7.50 14.11 -10.61
C VAL A 182 -7.83 14.99 -9.42
N VAL A 183 -7.76 14.38 -8.23
CA VAL A 183 -7.99 15.05 -6.96
C VAL A 183 -6.76 14.95 -6.06
N THR A 184 -6.65 15.85 -5.10
CA THR A 184 -5.64 15.79 -4.06
C THR A 184 -6.32 15.64 -2.71
N THR A 185 -5.84 14.70 -1.91
CA THR A 185 -6.24 14.54 -0.50
C THR A 185 -5.06 14.90 0.39
N GLU A 186 -5.30 15.72 1.41
CA GLU A 186 -4.29 16.05 2.42
C GLU A 186 -4.63 15.33 3.73
N ILE A 187 -3.62 14.60 4.27
CA ILE A 187 -3.77 13.71 5.42
C ILE A 187 -2.77 14.13 6.49
N GLY A 188 -3.26 14.51 7.67
CA GLY A 188 -2.44 14.87 8.82
C GLY A 188 -2.53 13.82 9.91
N LEU A 189 -1.38 13.35 10.38
CA LEU A 189 -1.24 12.48 11.55
C LEU A 189 -0.52 13.25 12.67
N ALA A 190 -0.92 13.01 13.90
CA ALA A 190 -0.23 13.62 15.06
C ALA A 190 1.20 13.07 15.24
N SER A 191 1.43 11.81 14.85
CA SER A 191 2.72 11.14 14.95
C SER A 191 3.49 11.20 13.63
N GLN A 192 4.69 11.78 13.65
CA GLN A 192 5.61 11.77 12.51
C GLN A 192 6.06 10.34 12.14
N LYS A 193 6.20 9.44 13.14
CA LYS A 193 6.52 8.04 12.92
C LYS A 193 5.42 7.38 12.07
N LYS A 194 4.16 7.51 12.48
CA LYS A 194 3.03 6.95 11.73
C LYS A 194 2.89 7.58 10.33
N MET A 195 3.22 8.86 10.17
CA MET A 195 3.24 9.49 8.85
C MET A 195 4.33 8.91 7.93
N ASN A 196 5.51 8.61 8.49
CA ASN A 196 6.57 7.93 7.73
C ASN A 196 6.11 6.55 7.27
N VAL A 197 5.51 5.78 8.20
CA VAL A 197 5.02 4.43 7.92
C VAL A 197 3.90 4.45 6.87
N LEU A 198 2.98 5.43 6.90
CA LEU A 198 1.96 5.60 5.86
C LEU A 198 2.58 5.89 4.48
N GLY A 199 3.59 6.76 4.43
CA GLY A 199 4.33 7.02 3.19
C GLY A 199 5.08 5.78 2.67
N ARG A 200 5.60 4.94 3.58
CA ARG A 200 6.21 3.65 3.21
C ARG A 200 5.18 2.67 2.66
N PHE A 201 4.03 2.53 3.33
CA PHE A 201 2.94 1.71 2.84
C PHE A 201 2.55 2.07 1.40
N LEU A 202 2.24 3.34 1.14
CA LEU A 202 1.87 3.79 -0.22
C LEU A 202 2.94 3.46 -1.26
N ARG A 203 4.22 3.63 -0.90
CA ARG A 203 5.33 3.33 -1.82
C ARG A 203 5.48 1.83 -2.06
N THR A 204 5.42 1.01 -1.01
CA THR A 204 5.55 -0.44 -1.11
C THR A 204 4.44 -1.02 -1.97
N GLU A 205 3.18 -0.69 -1.67
CA GLU A 205 2.03 -1.15 -2.43
C GLU A 205 2.08 -0.71 -3.91
N TYR A 206 2.44 0.56 -4.17
CA TYR A 206 2.58 1.05 -5.54
C TYR A 206 3.68 0.33 -6.30
N THR A 207 4.83 0.07 -5.66
CA THR A 207 5.95 -0.65 -6.28
C THR A 207 5.56 -2.10 -6.59
N GLN A 208 4.91 -2.80 -5.66
CA GLN A 208 4.42 -4.16 -5.87
C GLN A 208 3.42 -4.23 -7.03
N LEU A 209 2.43 -3.34 -7.07
CA LEU A 209 1.47 -3.28 -8.17
C LEU A 209 2.16 -3.04 -9.55
N ARG A 210 3.21 -2.23 -9.57
CA ARG A 210 3.99 -2.02 -10.79
C ARG A 210 4.78 -3.25 -11.21
N GLU A 211 5.46 -3.90 -10.27
CA GLU A 211 6.21 -5.13 -10.52
C GLU A 211 5.28 -6.23 -11.05
N GLU A 212 4.10 -6.40 -10.45
CA GLU A 212 3.09 -7.33 -10.95
C GLU A 212 2.62 -6.98 -12.38
N LEU A 213 2.48 -5.67 -12.69
CA LEU A 213 2.10 -5.23 -14.03
C LEU A 213 3.22 -5.43 -15.05
N GLU A 214 4.49 -5.25 -14.68
CA GLU A 214 5.65 -5.44 -15.57
C GLU A 214 5.74 -6.89 -16.08
N ASP A 215 5.25 -7.87 -15.32
CA ASP A 215 5.18 -9.28 -15.70
C ASP A 215 4.01 -9.59 -16.65
N VAL A 216 3.10 -8.64 -16.90
CA VAL A 216 1.92 -8.82 -17.73
C VAL A 216 2.12 -8.18 -19.12
N SER A 217 2.10 -8.98 -20.18
CA SER A 217 2.06 -8.46 -21.55
C SER A 217 0.62 -8.20 -21.99
N LEU A 218 0.36 -7.01 -22.54
CA LEU A 218 -0.95 -6.59 -23.03
C LEU A 218 -0.91 -6.35 -24.54
N SER A 219 -1.95 -6.81 -25.25
CA SER A 219 -2.22 -6.45 -26.63
C SER A 219 -3.06 -5.16 -26.72
N ASP A 220 -3.07 -4.51 -27.89
CA ASP A 220 -3.86 -3.29 -28.11
C ASP A 220 -5.37 -3.52 -27.83
N ASP A 221 -5.92 -4.67 -28.28
CA ASP A 221 -7.32 -5.04 -28.03
C ASP A 221 -7.62 -5.15 -26.51
N GLU A 222 -6.69 -5.73 -25.75
CA GLU A 222 -6.83 -5.88 -24.29
C GLU A 222 -6.79 -4.52 -23.59
N ILE A 223 -5.90 -3.64 -24.01
CA ILE A 223 -5.82 -2.26 -23.49
C ILE A 223 -7.12 -1.51 -23.80
N GLU A 224 -7.66 -1.63 -25.01
CA GLU A 224 -8.93 -1.00 -25.38
C GLU A 224 -10.10 -1.49 -24.50
N VAL A 225 -10.14 -2.79 -24.16
CA VAL A 225 -11.13 -3.34 -23.20
C VAL A 225 -10.97 -2.71 -21.82
N LEU A 226 -9.75 -2.65 -21.28
CA LEU A 226 -9.47 -2.05 -19.97
C LEU A 226 -9.86 -0.56 -19.94
N VAL A 227 -9.49 0.21 -20.97
CA VAL A 227 -9.88 1.62 -21.13
C VAL A 227 -11.38 1.75 -21.25
N GLY A 228 -12.06 0.81 -21.90
CA GLY A 228 -13.51 0.73 -21.97
C GLY A 228 -14.13 0.63 -20.57
N PHE A 229 -13.72 -0.35 -19.76
CA PHE A 229 -14.19 -0.50 -18.37
C PHE A 229 -13.88 0.72 -17.51
N TYR A 230 -12.65 1.20 -17.59
CA TYR A 230 -12.26 2.45 -16.93
C TYR A 230 -13.18 3.59 -17.34
N SER A 231 -13.67 3.56 -18.59
CA SER A 231 -14.59 4.54 -19.19
C SER A 231 -16.05 4.32 -18.81
N GLY A 232 -16.36 3.30 -18.00
CA GLY A 232 -17.72 2.98 -17.58
C GLY A 232 -18.50 2.17 -18.63
N ALA A 233 -17.80 1.56 -19.60
CA ALA A 233 -18.43 0.58 -20.49
C ALA A 233 -18.86 -0.66 -19.70
N THR A 234 -19.92 -1.30 -20.13
CA THR A 234 -20.37 -2.60 -19.65
C THR A 234 -19.98 -3.67 -20.65
N GLU A 235 -19.92 -4.93 -20.22
CA GLU A 235 -19.64 -6.07 -21.11
C GLU A 235 -20.49 -6.02 -22.40
N GLY A 236 -21.79 -5.71 -22.26
CA GLY A 236 -22.71 -5.63 -23.40
C GLY A 236 -22.43 -4.50 -24.39
N SER A 237 -21.68 -3.44 -23.99
CA SER A 237 -21.34 -2.31 -24.86
C SER A 237 -20.00 -2.48 -25.57
N LEU A 238 -19.12 -3.39 -25.10
CA LEU A 238 -17.77 -3.56 -25.62
C LEU A 238 -17.73 -4.01 -27.07
N ALA A 239 -18.58 -4.96 -27.47
CA ALA A 239 -18.62 -5.45 -28.85
C ALA A 239 -18.86 -4.31 -29.86
N GLY A 240 -19.79 -3.40 -29.53
CA GLY A 240 -20.06 -2.23 -30.35
C GLY A 240 -18.95 -1.19 -30.32
N MET A 241 -18.29 -1.02 -29.19
CA MET A 241 -17.21 -0.06 -29.01
C MET A 241 -15.93 -0.49 -29.75
N LEU A 242 -15.56 -1.78 -29.62
CA LEU A 242 -14.38 -2.35 -30.25
C LEU A 242 -14.58 -2.73 -31.73
N GLY A 243 -15.83 -2.81 -32.20
CA GLY A 243 -16.14 -3.25 -33.57
C GLY A 243 -15.86 -4.75 -33.80
N VAL A 244 -15.93 -5.56 -32.76
CA VAL A 244 -15.68 -7.01 -32.79
C VAL A 244 -16.96 -7.79 -32.45
N ASP A 245 -16.96 -9.10 -32.73
CA ASP A 245 -18.07 -9.98 -32.35
C ASP A 245 -18.07 -10.31 -30.83
N ALA A 246 -19.20 -10.81 -30.34
CA ALA A 246 -19.37 -11.14 -28.94
C ALA A 246 -18.41 -12.25 -28.47
N SER A 247 -18.06 -13.20 -29.33
CA SER A 247 -17.12 -14.29 -29.00
C SER A 247 -15.71 -13.76 -28.75
N ARG A 248 -15.29 -12.77 -29.53
CA ARG A 248 -14.00 -12.08 -29.34
C ARG A 248 -13.99 -11.31 -28.02
N VAL A 249 -15.09 -10.62 -27.69
CA VAL A 249 -15.21 -9.91 -26.41
C VAL A 249 -15.09 -10.90 -25.24
N THR A 250 -15.84 -12.01 -25.25
CA THR A 250 -15.74 -13.04 -24.21
C THR A 250 -14.31 -13.55 -24.06
N TYR A 251 -13.63 -13.86 -25.16
CA TYR A 251 -12.24 -14.30 -25.13
C TYR A 251 -11.31 -13.26 -24.47
N LEU A 252 -11.46 -11.97 -24.82
CA LEU A 252 -10.65 -10.89 -24.22
C LEU A 252 -10.92 -10.75 -22.72
N LEU A 253 -12.20 -10.82 -22.30
CA LEU A 253 -12.57 -10.76 -20.90
C LEU A 253 -11.98 -11.92 -20.10
N ASP A 254 -12.13 -13.16 -20.59
CA ASP A 254 -11.56 -14.35 -19.95
C ASP A 254 -10.04 -14.22 -19.82
N THR A 255 -9.36 -13.77 -20.87
CA THR A 255 -7.90 -13.55 -20.87
C THR A 255 -7.49 -12.49 -19.84
N LEU A 256 -8.23 -11.39 -19.73
CA LEU A 256 -7.94 -10.32 -18.77
C LEU A 256 -8.20 -10.75 -17.32
N VAL A 257 -9.19 -11.62 -17.10
CA VAL A 257 -9.42 -12.26 -15.79
C VAL A 257 -8.26 -13.21 -15.43
N GLU A 258 -7.82 -14.05 -16.37
CA GLU A 258 -6.65 -14.94 -16.19
C GLU A 258 -5.37 -14.16 -15.90
N LYS A 259 -5.20 -12.97 -16.49
CA LYS A 259 -4.08 -12.03 -16.22
C LYS A 259 -4.25 -11.23 -14.93
N GLY A 260 -5.37 -11.38 -14.20
CA GLY A 260 -5.63 -10.65 -12.95
C GLY A 260 -5.94 -9.16 -13.11
N LEU A 261 -6.31 -8.70 -14.31
CA LEU A 261 -6.60 -7.30 -14.62
C LEU A 261 -8.08 -6.95 -14.53
N LEU A 262 -8.94 -7.95 -14.65
CA LEU A 262 -10.37 -7.87 -14.40
C LEU A 262 -10.79 -8.86 -13.32
N GLU A 263 -11.83 -8.53 -12.57
CA GLU A 263 -12.46 -9.42 -11.60
C GLU A 263 -13.98 -9.37 -11.70
N GLU A 264 -14.62 -10.50 -11.39
CA GLU A 264 -16.07 -10.58 -11.29
C GLU A 264 -16.51 -10.19 -9.87
N SER A 265 -17.37 -9.21 -9.76
CA SER A 265 -17.92 -8.74 -8.49
C SER A 265 -19.46 -8.75 -8.51
N ASN A 266 -20.10 -8.46 -7.37
CA ASN A 266 -21.57 -8.42 -7.25
C ASN A 266 -22.26 -7.41 -8.19
N GLY A 267 -21.52 -6.55 -8.87
CA GLY A 267 -22.02 -5.56 -9.83
C GLY A 267 -21.69 -5.87 -11.30
N GLY A 268 -21.06 -7.01 -11.60
CA GLY A 268 -20.54 -7.40 -12.91
C GLY A 268 -19.01 -7.40 -12.94
N MET A 269 -18.45 -7.44 -14.13
CA MET A 269 -17.00 -7.36 -14.36
C MET A 269 -16.46 -5.96 -14.04
N GLY A 270 -15.30 -5.87 -13.37
CA GLY A 270 -14.64 -4.63 -13.01
C GLY A 270 -13.12 -4.71 -13.10
N LEU A 271 -12.45 -3.55 -13.10
CA LEU A 271 -10.99 -3.49 -13.05
C LEU A 271 -10.49 -3.86 -11.65
N THR A 272 -9.43 -4.65 -11.61
CA THR A 272 -8.62 -4.84 -10.40
C THR A 272 -7.73 -3.61 -10.17
N SER A 273 -6.97 -3.58 -9.07
CA SER A 273 -5.98 -2.52 -8.82
C SER A 273 -4.89 -2.52 -9.91
N ILE A 274 -4.42 -3.69 -10.35
CA ILE A 274 -3.42 -3.81 -11.44
C ILE A 274 -4.04 -3.36 -12.77
N GLY A 275 -5.28 -3.75 -13.05
CA GLY A 275 -5.99 -3.28 -14.25
C GLY A 275 -6.20 -1.77 -14.28
N THR A 276 -6.48 -1.16 -13.15
CA THR A 276 -6.60 0.30 -13.01
C THR A 276 -5.25 0.99 -13.24
N LEU A 277 -4.16 0.43 -12.69
CA LEU A 277 -2.80 0.93 -12.90
C LEU A 277 -2.39 0.84 -14.38
N ALA A 278 -2.67 -0.29 -15.04
CA ALA A 278 -2.37 -0.49 -16.46
C ALA A 278 -3.01 0.58 -17.35
N VAL A 279 -4.28 0.91 -17.08
CA VAL A 279 -4.95 2.01 -17.80
C VAL A 279 -4.30 3.36 -17.49
N GLY A 280 -3.94 3.60 -16.24
CA GLY A 280 -3.30 4.85 -15.80
C GLY A 280 -1.98 5.09 -16.55
N GLU A 281 -1.08 4.10 -16.58
CA GLU A 281 0.20 4.18 -17.31
C GLU A 281 0.00 4.36 -18.81
N HIS A 282 -0.94 3.60 -19.43
CA HIS A 282 -1.22 3.78 -20.85
C HIS A 282 -1.72 5.20 -21.19
N LEU A 283 -2.60 5.78 -20.37
CA LEU A 283 -3.12 7.14 -20.60
C LEU A 283 -2.05 8.21 -20.36
N GLU A 284 -1.07 8.00 -19.51
CA GLU A 284 0.07 8.90 -19.35
C GLU A 284 0.98 8.86 -20.59
N ASP A 285 1.27 7.69 -21.13
CA ASP A 285 2.10 7.50 -22.32
C ASP A 285 1.49 8.13 -23.59
N VAL A 286 0.16 8.09 -23.72
CA VAL A 286 -0.54 8.68 -24.88
C VAL A 286 -0.60 10.21 -24.80
N ASN A 287 -0.45 10.82 -23.62
CA ASN A 287 -0.53 12.27 -23.42
C ASN A 287 0.85 12.96 -23.41
N LEU A 288 1.95 12.22 -23.60
CA LEU A 288 3.31 12.73 -23.79
C LEU A 288 3.64 12.86 -25.26
#